data_68b0c3caf8b1c23074033b92b3612204
#
_entry.id   68b0c3caf8b1c23074033b92b3612204
#
_cell.length_a   1.000
_cell.length_b   1.000
_cell.length_c   1.000
_cell.angle_alpha   90.00
_cell.angle_beta   90.00
_cell.angle_gamma   90.00
#
_symmetry.space_group_name_H-M   'P 1'
#
loop_
_entity.id
_entity.type
_entity.pdbx_description
1 polymer ?
#
loop_
_entity_poly.entity_id
_entity_poly.type
_entity_poly.pdbx_seq_one_letter_code
_entity_poly.pdbx_strand_id
1 'polypeptide(L)'
;MKSFDTRTYSVSDFAEWQTSGLLLLSPEFQRRAVWTTKAKSYLIDTILRGKPMPKVLITQRLIDGKNLRTVVDGQQRLRAILEFMGDDFAVMRTHNHEFGGMRFSDLSQEVRDDFWQYEIGVDVLFNTELSELLDIFARLNTYSVQLNSTELLNATYLGAFKTTVHQLGHSYAEYWREAGVLTDAQIARMAEVELTADLLGALLVGISSRKQIPTFYRSFDDSEDEVEEAAILFHKVMSLFGQVYEASDLRGTNFRRVHLFYSAFLAIAALTYGRPDIPGTLKLNSIHPSRVRVVLDDMSAQFDAFTKEKTPVPPEWERFIQGARRATTDQPVREERSRFIAERIVKG
;
A
#
# COMPACT_ATOMS: atom_id res chain seq x y z
N MET A 1 16.17 -15.80 38.47
CA MET A 1 15.95 -16.67 37.29
C MET A 1 15.63 -15.76 36.10
N LYS A 2 16.12 -16.06 34.90
CA LYS A 2 15.79 -15.29 33.68
C LYS A 2 14.32 -15.55 33.36
N SER A 3 13.46 -14.51 33.35
CA SER A 3 12.02 -14.67 33.13
C SER A 3 11.67 -14.78 31.63
N PHE A 4 12.59 -14.34 30.75
CA PHE A 4 12.38 -14.31 29.31
C PHE A 4 13.70 -14.50 28.56
N ASP A 5 13.61 -15.05 27.33
CA ASP A 5 14.72 -15.23 26.40
C ASP A 5 14.26 -15.03 24.96
N THR A 6 15.14 -14.49 24.09
CA THR A 6 14.89 -14.41 22.66
C THR A 6 15.67 -15.52 21.96
N ARG A 7 14.99 -16.30 21.14
CA ARG A 7 15.53 -17.43 20.40
C ARG A 7 15.05 -17.40 18.96
N THR A 8 15.71 -18.17 18.12
CA THR A 8 15.29 -18.43 16.76
C THR A 8 14.93 -19.92 16.64
N TYR A 9 13.81 -20.21 16.01
CA TYR A 9 13.36 -21.55 15.69
C TYR A 9 12.94 -21.61 14.22
N SER A 10 13.19 -22.76 13.59
CA SER A 10 12.77 -22.98 12.21
C SER A 10 11.28 -23.37 12.12
N VAL A 11 10.72 -23.26 10.93
CA VAL A 11 9.36 -23.78 10.65
C VAL A 11 9.27 -25.26 11.00
N SER A 12 10.35 -26.03 10.75
CA SER A 12 10.41 -27.47 11.09
C SER A 12 10.26 -27.73 12.59
N ASP A 13 10.85 -26.87 13.46
CA ASP A 13 10.69 -27.02 14.91
C ASP A 13 9.23 -26.88 15.35
N PHE A 14 8.52 -25.89 14.79
CA PHE A 14 7.09 -25.70 15.10
C PHE A 14 6.21 -26.85 14.60
N ALA A 15 6.52 -27.40 13.43
CA ALA A 15 5.80 -28.56 12.90
C ALA A 15 6.03 -29.81 13.76
N GLU A 16 7.26 -30.04 14.22
CA GLU A 16 7.58 -31.14 15.14
C GLU A 16 6.84 -30.99 16.46
N TRP A 17 6.84 -29.78 17.06
CA TRP A 17 6.13 -29.54 18.32
C TRP A 17 4.63 -29.71 18.16
N GLN A 18 4.06 -29.29 17.02
CA GLN A 18 2.65 -29.47 16.72
C GLN A 18 2.29 -30.96 16.61
N THR A 19 3.08 -31.72 15.86
CA THR A 19 2.87 -33.16 15.67
C THR A 19 3.02 -33.95 16.98
N SER A 20 3.96 -33.53 17.82
CA SER A 20 4.22 -34.14 19.12
C SER A 20 3.24 -33.70 20.22
N GLY A 21 2.28 -32.80 19.93
CA GLY A 21 1.34 -32.25 20.91
C GLY A 21 1.99 -31.35 21.96
N LEU A 22 3.16 -30.79 21.65
CA LEU A 22 3.93 -29.90 22.54
C LEU A 22 3.76 -28.41 22.20
N LEU A 23 2.89 -28.07 21.24
CA LEU A 23 2.54 -26.72 20.84
C LEU A 23 1.04 -26.48 20.99
N LEU A 24 0.64 -25.53 21.83
CA LEU A 24 -0.73 -25.07 21.96
C LEU A 24 -0.90 -23.72 21.24
N LEU A 25 -1.63 -23.72 20.10
CA LEU A 25 -1.85 -22.53 19.26
C LEU A 25 -2.98 -21.62 19.76
N SER A 26 -3.87 -22.09 20.64
CA SER A 26 -5.05 -21.33 21.07
C SER A 26 -5.24 -21.47 22.57
N PRO A 27 -4.69 -20.57 23.40
CA PRO A 27 -5.06 -20.53 24.81
C PRO A 27 -6.51 -20.10 24.99
N GLU A 28 -7.18 -20.61 26.05
CA GLU A 28 -8.60 -20.46 26.31
C GLU A 28 -9.11 -19.01 26.43
N PHE A 29 -8.22 -18.04 26.66
CA PHE A 29 -8.54 -16.64 26.93
C PHE A 29 -8.49 -15.71 25.69
N GLN A 30 -8.20 -16.22 24.48
CA GLN A 30 -8.12 -15.37 23.28
C GLN A 30 -9.30 -15.56 22.32
N ARG A 31 -9.79 -14.42 21.78
CA ARG A 31 -10.84 -14.41 20.77
C ARG A 31 -10.39 -15.07 19.47
N ARG A 32 -11.27 -15.87 18.87
CA ARG A 32 -11.06 -16.53 17.57
C ARG A 32 -11.16 -15.50 16.43
N ALA A 33 -10.14 -14.67 16.22
CA ALA A 33 -10.00 -13.99 14.95
C ALA A 33 -9.35 -14.98 13.96
N VAL A 34 -10.08 -15.39 12.94
CA VAL A 34 -9.54 -16.28 11.90
C VAL A 34 -9.07 -15.40 10.75
N TRP A 35 -7.78 -15.51 10.39
CA TRP A 35 -7.25 -14.84 9.22
C TRP A 35 -7.96 -15.33 7.94
N THR A 36 -8.22 -14.40 7.05
CA THR A 36 -8.71 -14.73 5.70
C THR A 36 -7.62 -15.45 4.91
N THR A 37 -8.00 -16.18 3.87
CA THR A 37 -7.04 -16.82 2.96
C THR A 37 -6.06 -15.82 2.36
N LYS A 38 -6.50 -14.58 2.10
CA LYS A 38 -5.63 -13.48 1.65
C LYS A 38 -4.53 -13.17 2.67
N ALA A 39 -4.88 -13.02 3.94
CA ALA A 39 -3.91 -12.75 5.01
C ALA A 39 -2.89 -13.89 5.15
N LYS A 40 -3.35 -15.14 5.09
CA LYS A 40 -2.50 -16.34 5.12
C LYS A 40 -1.55 -16.37 3.92
N SER A 41 -2.07 -16.20 2.72
CA SER A 41 -1.29 -16.18 1.48
C SER A 41 -0.22 -15.06 1.47
N TYR A 42 -0.55 -13.87 1.98
CA TYR A 42 0.41 -12.78 2.09
C TYR A 42 1.58 -13.10 3.04
N LEU A 43 1.31 -13.80 4.15
CA LEU A 43 2.37 -14.28 5.03
C LEU A 43 3.23 -15.34 4.34
N ILE A 44 2.63 -16.28 3.62
CA ILE A 44 3.37 -17.31 2.90
C ILE A 44 4.26 -16.69 1.82
N ASP A 45 3.78 -15.69 1.07
CA ASP A 45 4.60 -14.91 0.14
C ASP A 45 5.82 -14.25 0.84
N THR A 46 5.61 -13.72 2.05
CA THR A 46 6.70 -13.13 2.85
C THR A 46 7.80 -14.16 3.16
N ILE A 47 7.41 -15.38 3.52
CA ILE A 47 8.33 -16.47 3.83
C ILE A 47 9.04 -16.98 2.57
N LEU A 48 8.30 -17.22 1.48
CA LEU A 48 8.84 -17.66 0.19
C LEU A 48 9.85 -16.68 -0.41
N ARG A 49 9.72 -15.38 -0.08
CA ARG A 49 10.68 -14.33 -0.46
C ARG A 49 11.84 -14.19 0.53
N GLY A 50 11.95 -15.01 1.56
CA GLY A 50 12.96 -14.89 2.61
C GLY A 50 12.90 -13.58 3.40
N LYS A 51 11.76 -12.89 3.44
CA LYS A 51 11.59 -11.64 4.17
C LYS A 51 11.27 -11.90 5.64
N PRO A 52 11.70 -11.02 6.57
CA PRO A 52 11.44 -11.21 8.00
C PRO A 52 9.95 -11.02 8.32
N MET A 53 9.42 -11.87 9.19
CA MET A 53 8.11 -11.71 9.80
C MET A 53 8.23 -11.24 11.27
N PRO A 54 7.18 -10.62 11.85
CA PRO A 54 7.18 -10.23 13.25
C PRO A 54 7.38 -11.43 14.18
N LYS A 55 8.13 -11.24 15.28
CA LYS A 55 8.40 -12.28 16.26
C LYS A 55 7.13 -12.89 16.83
N VAL A 56 7.23 -14.14 17.24
CA VAL A 56 6.20 -14.87 17.98
C VAL A 56 6.52 -14.80 19.48
N LEU A 57 5.50 -14.68 20.32
CA LEU A 57 5.62 -14.75 21.77
C LEU A 57 5.02 -16.07 22.27
N ILE A 58 5.82 -16.87 22.98
CA ILE A 58 5.38 -18.12 23.58
C ILE A 58 5.65 -18.17 25.07
N THR A 59 4.85 -18.92 25.81
CA THR A 59 5.22 -19.38 27.16
C THR A 59 5.68 -20.81 27.09
N GLN A 60 6.67 -21.16 27.90
CA GLN A 60 7.16 -22.52 28.03
C GLN A 60 7.05 -23.00 29.47
N ARG A 61 6.41 -24.14 29.67
CA ARG A 61 6.28 -24.81 30.97
C ARG A 61 6.76 -26.24 30.88
N LEU A 62 7.41 -26.71 31.92
CA LEU A 62 7.79 -28.12 32.03
C LEU A 62 6.64 -28.89 32.68
N ILE A 63 6.04 -29.82 31.93
CA ILE A 63 4.94 -30.69 32.38
C ILE A 63 5.35 -32.13 32.07
N ASP A 64 5.41 -32.97 33.06
CA ASP A 64 5.79 -34.41 32.96
C ASP A 64 7.12 -34.62 32.20
N GLY A 65 8.10 -33.76 32.48
CA GLY A 65 9.43 -33.82 31.84
C GLY A 65 9.48 -33.33 30.39
N LYS A 66 8.36 -32.81 29.83
CA LYS A 66 8.27 -32.27 28.49
C LYS A 66 8.02 -30.76 28.51
N ASN A 67 8.64 -30.04 27.55
CA ASN A 67 8.43 -28.62 27.40
C ASN A 67 7.14 -28.35 26.60
N LEU A 68 6.05 -28.03 27.30
CA LEU A 68 4.83 -27.57 26.65
C LEU A 68 4.94 -26.08 26.34
N ARG A 69 4.67 -25.71 25.10
CA ARG A 69 4.74 -24.35 24.56
C ARG A 69 3.35 -23.84 24.23
N THR A 70 2.97 -22.70 24.78
CA THR A 70 1.68 -22.06 24.48
C THR A 70 1.93 -20.75 23.76
N VAL A 71 1.34 -20.57 22.59
CA VAL A 71 1.50 -19.35 21.78
C VAL A 71 0.64 -18.24 22.37
N VAL A 72 1.27 -17.13 22.76
CA VAL A 72 0.63 -15.94 23.32
C VAL A 72 0.34 -14.92 22.25
N ASP A 73 1.33 -14.63 21.38
CA ASP A 73 1.15 -13.83 20.18
C ASP A 73 1.75 -14.51 18.97
N GLY A 74 1.18 -14.30 17.78
CA GLY A 74 1.58 -14.94 16.54
C GLY A 74 0.81 -16.22 16.21
N GLN A 75 -0.26 -16.54 16.92
CA GLN A 75 -1.09 -17.74 16.68
C GLN A 75 -1.56 -17.87 15.23
N GLN A 76 -2.08 -16.77 14.64
CA GLN A 76 -2.56 -16.78 13.26
C GLN A 76 -1.43 -16.98 12.25
N ARG A 77 -0.25 -16.45 12.55
CA ARG A 77 0.97 -16.64 11.74
C ARG A 77 1.40 -18.10 11.74
N LEU A 78 1.57 -18.70 12.89
CA LEU A 78 1.96 -20.12 12.99
C LEU A 78 0.90 -21.04 12.41
N ARG A 79 -0.38 -20.75 12.65
CA ARG A 79 -1.50 -21.51 12.07
C ARG A 79 -1.46 -21.47 10.55
N ALA A 80 -1.27 -20.28 9.94
CA ALA A 80 -1.19 -20.14 8.49
C ALA A 80 -0.02 -20.92 7.89
N ILE A 81 1.15 -20.93 8.55
CA ILE A 81 2.31 -21.71 8.15
C ILE A 81 1.98 -23.21 8.17
N LEU A 82 1.42 -23.72 9.26
CA LEU A 82 1.10 -25.15 9.42
C LEU A 82 -0.03 -25.59 8.47
N GLU A 83 -1.05 -24.76 8.25
CA GLU A 83 -2.12 -25.03 7.28
C GLU A 83 -1.60 -25.04 5.85
N PHE A 84 -0.67 -24.15 5.49
CA PHE A 84 -0.05 -24.17 4.16
C PHE A 84 0.76 -25.45 3.93
N MET A 85 1.53 -25.87 4.92
CA MET A 85 2.27 -27.15 4.89
C MET A 85 1.35 -28.37 4.81
N GLY A 86 0.13 -28.26 5.33
CA GLY A 86 -0.93 -29.27 5.21
C GLY A 86 -1.71 -29.21 3.89
N ASP A 87 -1.32 -28.34 2.95
CA ASP A 87 -2.03 -28.11 1.67
C ASP A 87 -3.47 -27.60 1.82
N ASP A 88 -3.78 -26.90 2.90
CA ASP A 88 -5.15 -26.40 3.13
C ASP A 88 -5.52 -25.24 2.21
N PHE A 89 -4.54 -24.49 1.70
CA PHE A 89 -4.74 -23.40 0.75
C PHE A 89 -3.55 -23.19 -0.18
N ALA A 90 -3.76 -22.47 -1.29
CA ALA A 90 -2.73 -22.08 -2.25
C ALA A 90 -2.30 -20.63 -2.07
N VAL A 91 -1.07 -20.31 -2.52
CA VAL A 91 -0.60 -18.91 -2.62
C VAL A 91 -1.44 -18.18 -3.66
N MET A 92 -1.91 -16.98 -3.36
CA MET A 92 -2.67 -16.17 -4.32
C MET A 92 -1.74 -15.53 -5.35
N ARG A 93 -2.18 -15.51 -6.62
CA ARG A 93 -1.43 -14.88 -7.74
C ARG A 93 -1.15 -13.41 -7.52
N THR A 94 -2.09 -12.72 -6.88
CA THR A 94 -1.97 -11.30 -6.47
C THR A 94 -0.78 -11.03 -5.56
N HIS A 95 -0.38 -12.01 -4.74
CA HIS A 95 0.73 -11.84 -3.80
C HIS A 95 2.06 -12.30 -4.38
N ASN A 96 2.03 -13.32 -5.23
CA ASN A 96 3.23 -13.90 -5.81
C ASN A 96 2.94 -14.44 -7.21
N HIS A 97 3.60 -13.88 -8.23
CA HIS A 97 3.41 -14.32 -9.62
C HIS A 97 4.11 -15.67 -9.89
N GLU A 98 5.20 -15.96 -9.18
CA GLU A 98 6.00 -17.18 -9.38
C GLU A 98 5.32 -18.41 -8.76
N PHE A 99 4.85 -18.28 -7.51
CA PHE A 99 4.23 -19.37 -6.75
C PHE A 99 2.69 -19.26 -6.67
N GLY A 100 2.10 -18.32 -7.39
CA GLY A 100 0.65 -18.08 -7.39
C GLY A 100 -0.13 -19.28 -7.91
N GLY A 101 -1.11 -19.73 -7.13
CA GLY A 101 -1.91 -20.92 -7.37
C GLY A 101 -1.30 -22.22 -6.82
N MET A 102 -0.06 -22.22 -6.34
CA MET A 102 0.62 -23.39 -5.81
C MET A 102 0.29 -23.63 -4.33
N ARG A 103 0.12 -24.90 -3.98
CA ARG A 103 0.11 -25.40 -2.60
C ARG A 103 1.51 -25.78 -2.20
N PHE A 104 1.73 -26.13 -0.95
CA PHE A 104 3.04 -26.54 -0.46
C PHE A 104 3.60 -27.77 -1.20
N SER A 105 2.75 -28.76 -1.48
CA SER A 105 3.14 -29.97 -2.24
C SER A 105 3.51 -29.68 -3.70
N ASP A 106 3.03 -28.58 -4.29
CA ASP A 106 3.33 -28.18 -5.67
C ASP A 106 4.68 -27.49 -5.82
N LEU A 107 5.28 -27.04 -4.71
CA LEU A 107 6.58 -26.37 -4.70
C LEU A 107 7.72 -27.37 -5.01
N SER A 108 8.80 -26.87 -5.62
CA SER A 108 10.00 -27.67 -5.83
C SER A 108 10.61 -28.13 -4.48
N GLN A 109 11.41 -29.19 -4.51
CA GLN A 109 12.05 -29.70 -3.29
C GLN A 109 12.92 -28.62 -2.62
N GLU A 110 13.69 -27.88 -3.41
CA GLU A 110 14.57 -26.80 -2.94
C GLU A 110 13.76 -25.70 -2.18
N VAL A 111 12.65 -25.24 -2.77
CA VAL A 111 11.79 -24.22 -2.16
C VAL A 111 11.12 -24.75 -0.88
N ARG A 112 10.74 -26.04 -0.86
CA ARG A 112 10.22 -26.66 0.36
C ARG A 112 11.26 -26.75 1.46
N ASP A 113 12.49 -27.10 1.11
CA ASP A 113 13.59 -27.19 2.07
C ASP A 113 13.93 -25.82 2.65
N ASP A 114 13.97 -24.77 1.83
CA ASP A 114 14.11 -23.37 2.28
C ASP A 114 12.97 -22.95 3.19
N PHE A 115 11.74 -23.32 2.86
CA PHE A 115 10.57 -23.05 3.70
C PHE A 115 10.63 -23.73 5.06
N TRP A 116 11.08 -25.00 5.11
CA TRP A 116 11.30 -25.75 6.35
C TRP A 116 12.36 -25.09 7.24
N GLN A 117 13.41 -24.56 6.62
CA GLN A 117 14.54 -23.92 7.29
C GLN A 117 14.30 -22.45 7.62
N TYR A 118 13.17 -21.87 7.16
CA TYR A 118 12.88 -20.47 7.45
C TYR A 118 12.83 -20.23 8.96
N GLU A 119 13.65 -19.27 9.42
CA GLU A 119 13.84 -18.95 10.84
C GLU A 119 12.83 -17.93 11.34
N ILE A 120 12.19 -18.23 12.45
CA ILE A 120 11.20 -17.39 13.15
C ILE A 120 11.81 -16.91 14.46
N GLY A 121 11.88 -15.59 14.64
CA GLY A 121 12.26 -15.00 15.93
C GLY A 121 11.17 -15.24 16.99
N VAL A 122 11.55 -15.72 18.15
CA VAL A 122 10.63 -16.10 19.23
C VAL A 122 11.10 -15.50 20.55
N ASP A 123 10.21 -14.78 21.23
CA ASP A 123 10.41 -14.39 22.61
C ASP A 123 9.74 -15.45 23.52
N VAL A 124 10.53 -16.12 24.36
CA VAL A 124 10.10 -17.24 25.21
C VAL A 124 10.00 -16.76 26.66
N LEU A 125 8.81 -16.87 27.24
CA LEU A 125 8.56 -16.62 28.67
C LEU A 125 8.61 -17.95 29.43
N PHE A 126 9.29 -18.01 30.56
CA PHE A 126 9.42 -19.22 31.35
C PHE A 126 8.58 -19.17 32.59
N ASN A 127 7.74 -20.19 32.82
CA ASN A 127 6.93 -20.36 34.03
C ASN A 127 6.14 -19.12 34.46
N THR A 128 5.66 -18.34 33.49
CA THR A 128 4.94 -17.09 33.71
C THR A 128 3.50 -17.36 34.13
N GLU A 129 3.04 -16.69 35.18
CA GLU A 129 1.65 -16.76 35.63
C GLU A 129 0.73 -16.00 34.68
N LEU A 130 -0.57 -16.37 34.64
CA LEU A 130 -1.56 -15.80 33.73
C LEU A 130 -1.69 -14.27 33.89
N SER A 131 -1.63 -13.76 35.13
CA SER A 131 -1.73 -12.33 35.42
C SER A 131 -0.56 -11.53 34.84
N GLU A 132 0.66 -12.05 34.96
CA GLU A 132 1.87 -11.45 34.40
C GLU A 132 1.82 -11.49 32.85
N LEU A 133 1.31 -12.56 32.32
CA LEU A 133 1.15 -12.74 30.87
C LEU A 133 0.17 -11.71 30.27
N LEU A 134 -0.95 -11.45 30.97
CA LEU A 134 -1.92 -10.43 30.58
C LEU A 134 -1.33 -9.01 30.70
N ASP A 135 -0.50 -8.73 31.70
CA ASP A 135 0.20 -7.43 31.84
C ASP A 135 1.21 -7.23 30.70
N ILE A 136 2.02 -8.25 30.36
CA ILE A 136 2.96 -8.19 29.23
C ILE A 136 2.20 -7.94 27.93
N PHE A 137 1.08 -8.65 27.68
CA PHE A 137 0.27 -8.46 26.50
C PHE A 137 -0.34 -7.06 26.41
N ALA A 138 -0.84 -6.52 27.51
CA ALA A 138 -1.35 -5.15 27.58
C ALA A 138 -0.25 -4.11 27.27
N ARG A 139 0.97 -4.31 27.79
CA ARG A 139 2.11 -3.43 27.51
C ARG A 139 2.53 -3.47 26.05
N LEU A 140 2.64 -4.66 25.44
CA LEU A 140 2.97 -4.80 24.01
C LEU A 140 1.97 -4.06 23.11
N ASN A 141 0.68 -4.12 23.45
CA ASN A 141 -0.36 -3.38 22.73
C ASN A 141 -0.34 -1.86 22.99
N THR A 142 0.14 -1.42 24.15
CA THR A 142 0.18 0.00 24.52
C THR A 142 1.28 0.77 23.78
N TYR A 143 2.38 0.12 23.39
CA TYR A 143 3.47 0.73 22.64
C TYR A 143 3.21 0.79 21.13
N SER A 144 2.05 0.32 20.63
CA SER A 144 1.72 0.43 19.22
C SER A 144 1.47 1.90 18.84
N VAL A 145 2.24 2.41 17.88
CA VAL A 145 2.03 3.75 17.29
C VAL A 145 0.65 3.76 16.61
N GLN A 146 -0.16 4.79 16.86
CA GLN A 146 -1.43 4.94 16.15
C GLN A 146 -1.19 5.03 14.64
N LEU A 147 -1.73 4.06 13.91
CA LEU A 147 -1.69 4.05 12.46
C LEU A 147 -2.53 5.21 11.90
N ASN A 148 -2.03 5.88 10.88
CA ASN A 148 -2.85 6.82 10.11
C ASN A 148 -3.85 6.03 9.22
N SER A 149 -4.76 6.74 8.54
CA SER A 149 -5.80 6.11 7.71
C SER A 149 -5.21 5.22 6.59
N THR A 150 -4.13 5.64 5.96
CA THR A 150 -3.47 4.90 4.88
C THR A 150 -2.75 3.65 5.41
N GLU A 151 -2.02 3.79 6.52
CA GLU A 151 -1.38 2.67 7.21
C GLU A 151 -2.42 1.64 7.66
N LEU A 152 -3.58 2.10 8.15
CA LEU A 152 -4.69 1.22 8.55
C LEU A 152 -5.29 0.48 7.33
N LEU A 153 -5.54 1.18 6.21
CA LEU A 153 -6.02 0.55 4.98
C LEU A 153 -5.02 -0.48 4.47
N ASN A 154 -3.73 -0.15 4.46
CA ASN A 154 -2.65 -1.05 4.04
C ASN A 154 -2.55 -2.30 4.94
N ALA A 155 -2.86 -2.19 6.23
CA ALA A 155 -2.90 -3.32 7.15
C ALA A 155 -4.19 -4.16 7.05
N THR A 156 -5.31 -3.54 6.64
CA THR A 156 -6.63 -4.17 6.60
C THR A 156 -6.87 -4.95 5.32
N TYR A 157 -6.48 -4.39 4.17
CA TYR A 157 -6.71 -4.97 2.85
C TYR A 157 -5.45 -5.68 2.35
N LEU A 158 -5.64 -6.79 1.65
CA LEU A 158 -4.55 -7.63 1.15
C LEU A 158 -4.78 -8.10 -0.30
N GLY A 159 -5.75 -7.49 -0.97
CA GLY A 159 -6.12 -7.83 -2.35
C GLY A 159 -5.35 -7.04 -3.41
N ALA A 160 -5.87 -7.10 -4.65
CA ALA A 160 -5.23 -6.56 -5.85
C ALA A 160 -4.97 -5.05 -5.74
N PHE A 161 -5.98 -4.27 -5.36
CA PHE A 161 -5.84 -2.81 -5.28
C PHE A 161 -4.74 -2.40 -4.30
N LYS A 162 -4.75 -2.96 -3.07
CA LYS A 162 -3.73 -2.68 -2.05
C LYS A 162 -2.33 -3.02 -2.53
N THR A 163 -2.16 -4.21 -3.12
CA THR A 163 -0.85 -4.69 -3.56
C THR A 163 -0.31 -3.79 -4.68
N THR A 164 -1.16 -3.45 -5.64
CA THR A 164 -0.80 -2.59 -6.78
C THR A 164 -0.46 -1.17 -6.34
N VAL A 165 -1.29 -0.53 -5.49
CA VAL A 165 -0.98 0.85 -5.05
C VAL A 165 0.31 0.92 -4.22
N HIS A 166 0.61 -0.13 -3.44
CA HIS A 166 1.86 -0.21 -2.70
C HIS A 166 3.07 -0.35 -3.63
N GLN A 167 2.99 -1.23 -4.63
CA GLN A 167 4.05 -1.42 -5.62
C GLN A 167 4.30 -0.16 -6.45
N LEU A 168 3.24 0.43 -7.00
CA LEU A 168 3.32 1.66 -7.78
C LEU A 168 3.83 2.83 -6.93
N GLY A 169 3.30 3.00 -5.71
CA GLY A 169 3.72 4.04 -4.78
C GLY A 169 5.22 3.98 -4.52
N HIS A 170 5.72 2.78 -4.22
CA HIS A 170 7.14 2.57 -3.99
C HIS A 170 7.98 2.83 -5.26
N SER A 171 7.50 2.38 -6.43
CA SER A 171 8.23 2.57 -7.70
C SER A 171 8.41 4.05 -8.10
N TYR A 172 7.47 4.92 -7.71
CA TYR A 172 7.51 6.34 -8.03
C TYR A 172 7.86 7.25 -6.84
N ALA A 173 8.11 6.69 -5.65
CA ALA A 173 8.43 7.46 -4.44
C ALA A 173 9.63 8.39 -4.65
N GLU A 174 10.68 7.90 -5.31
CA GLU A 174 11.89 8.68 -5.61
C GLU A 174 11.56 9.88 -6.49
N TYR A 175 10.82 9.68 -7.60
CA TYR A 175 10.38 10.76 -8.48
C TYR A 175 9.61 11.83 -7.71
N TRP A 176 8.63 11.45 -6.88
CA TRP A 176 7.83 12.41 -6.11
C TRP A 176 8.63 13.14 -5.04
N ARG A 177 9.61 12.48 -4.44
CA ARG A 177 10.54 13.07 -3.49
C ARG A 177 11.43 14.13 -4.15
N GLU A 178 12.07 13.77 -5.25
CA GLU A 178 12.95 14.67 -6.02
C GLU A 178 12.18 15.85 -6.61
N ALA A 179 11.01 15.60 -7.15
CA ALA A 179 10.10 16.62 -7.66
C ALA A 179 9.51 17.53 -6.55
N GLY A 180 9.69 17.18 -5.28
CA GLY A 180 9.12 17.93 -4.16
C GLY A 180 7.60 17.85 -4.06
N VAL A 181 6.99 16.80 -4.67
CA VAL A 181 5.55 16.49 -4.52
C VAL A 181 5.30 15.95 -3.13
N LEU A 182 6.19 15.08 -2.63
CA LEU A 182 6.15 14.52 -1.29
C LEU A 182 7.49 14.76 -0.58
N THR A 183 7.43 14.91 0.73
CA THR A 183 8.61 14.99 1.61
C THR A 183 8.94 13.62 2.18
N ASP A 184 10.20 13.43 2.64
CA ASP A 184 10.63 12.18 3.30
C ASP A 184 9.73 11.84 4.50
N ALA A 185 9.33 12.83 5.30
CA ALA A 185 8.43 12.63 6.43
C ALA A 185 7.02 12.17 6.01
N GLN A 186 6.54 12.61 4.85
CA GLN A 186 5.25 12.15 4.31
C GLN A 186 5.36 10.73 3.74
N ILE A 187 6.45 10.41 3.03
CA ILE A 187 6.73 9.06 2.52
C ILE A 187 6.86 8.06 3.68
N ALA A 188 7.56 8.42 4.76
CA ALA A 188 7.64 7.60 5.97
C ALA A 188 6.25 7.28 6.60
N ARG A 189 5.20 8.03 6.23
CA ARG A 189 3.81 7.84 6.65
C ARG A 189 2.90 7.38 5.49
N MET A 190 3.46 6.74 4.47
CA MET A 190 2.76 6.14 3.32
C MET A 190 1.98 7.15 2.45
N ALA A 191 2.42 8.41 2.35
CA ALA A 191 1.74 9.39 1.50
C ALA A 191 1.88 9.08 0.01
N GLU A 192 2.92 8.38 -0.41
CA GLU A 192 3.11 7.88 -1.78
C GLU A 192 2.06 6.81 -2.11
N VAL A 193 1.73 5.94 -1.16
CA VAL A 193 0.66 4.94 -1.29
C VAL A 193 -0.70 5.63 -1.39
N GLU A 194 -0.94 6.65 -0.56
CA GLU A 194 -2.18 7.42 -0.58
C GLU A 194 -2.37 8.18 -1.89
N LEU A 195 -1.33 8.84 -2.40
CA LEU A 195 -1.35 9.54 -3.69
C LEU A 195 -1.61 8.55 -4.84
N THR A 196 -0.94 7.42 -4.83
CA THR A 196 -1.15 6.35 -5.83
C THR A 196 -2.57 5.81 -5.78
N ALA A 197 -3.12 5.55 -4.59
CA ALA A 197 -4.49 5.09 -4.44
C ALA A 197 -5.51 6.09 -4.98
N ASP A 198 -5.27 7.39 -4.78
CA ASP A 198 -6.11 8.46 -5.28
C ASP A 198 -6.08 8.57 -6.82
N LEU A 199 -4.88 8.48 -7.41
CA LEU A 199 -4.67 8.51 -8.86
C LEU A 199 -5.21 7.25 -9.55
N LEU A 200 -4.88 6.07 -9.03
CA LEU A 200 -5.34 4.79 -9.58
C LEU A 200 -6.86 4.66 -9.49
N GLY A 201 -7.44 5.04 -8.34
CA GLY A 201 -8.88 5.10 -8.15
C GLY A 201 -9.57 6.01 -9.17
N ALA A 202 -8.98 7.16 -9.47
CA ALA A 202 -9.51 8.05 -10.49
C ALA A 202 -9.43 7.49 -11.92
N LEU A 203 -8.42 6.66 -12.23
CA LEU A 203 -8.35 5.94 -13.52
C LEU A 203 -9.39 4.81 -13.62
N LEU A 204 -9.77 4.22 -12.48
CA LEU A 204 -10.76 3.13 -12.42
C LEU A 204 -12.21 3.65 -12.52
N VAL A 205 -12.57 4.62 -11.68
CA VAL A 205 -13.97 5.04 -11.51
C VAL A 205 -14.26 6.51 -11.87
N GLY A 206 -13.24 7.27 -12.28
CA GLY A 206 -13.37 8.70 -12.51
C GLY A 206 -12.93 9.56 -11.33
N ILE A 207 -12.91 10.88 -11.55
CA ILE A 207 -12.52 11.83 -10.51
C ILE A 207 -13.53 11.79 -9.36
N SER A 208 -13.04 11.64 -8.15
CA SER A 208 -13.84 11.54 -6.95
C SER A 208 -13.22 12.33 -5.79
N SER A 209 -13.95 12.48 -4.69
CA SER A 209 -13.39 13.05 -3.46
C SER A 209 -12.33 12.11 -2.87
N ARG A 210 -11.25 12.68 -2.31
CA ARG A 210 -10.20 11.90 -1.60
C ARG A 210 -10.77 11.03 -0.46
N LYS A 211 -11.92 11.41 0.10
CA LYS A 211 -12.64 10.61 1.12
C LYS A 211 -13.10 9.24 0.58
N GLN A 212 -13.11 9.03 -0.74
CA GLN A 212 -13.50 7.76 -1.36
C GLN A 212 -12.38 6.72 -1.42
N ILE A 213 -11.13 7.07 -1.08
CA ILE A 213 -10.01 6.12 -1.08
C ILE A 213 -10.34 4.79 -0.35
N PRO A 214 -10.93 4.78 0.86
CA PRO A 214 -11.30 3.52 1.52
C PRO A 214 -12.32 2.69 0.72
N THR A 215 -13.15 3.33 -0.09
CA THR A 215 -14.10 2.64 -0.98
C THR A 215 -13.36 1.91 -2.10
N PHE A 216 -12.30 2.48 -2.67
CA PHE A 216 -11.49 1.81 -3.70
C PHE A 216 -10.85 0.54 -3.18
N TYR A 217 -10.24 0.59 -1.99
CA TYR A 217 -9.69 -0.61 -1.34
C TYR A 217 -10.73 -1.71 -1.19
N ARG A 218 -11.97 -1.36 -0.81
CA ARG A 218 -13.06 -2.32 -0.64
C ARG A 218 -13.59 -2.86 -1.98
N SER A 219 -13.82 -1.97 -2.95
CA SER A 219 -14.47 -2.32 -4.21
C SER A 219 -13.58 -3.11 -5.15
N PHE A 220 -12.25 -2.87 -5.10
CA PHE A 220 -11.27 -3.49 -5.99
C PHE A 220 -10.34 -4.48 -5.30
N ASP A 221 -10.71 -4.96 -4.11
CA ASP A 221 -9.89 -5.92 -3.36
C ASP A 221 -9.72 -7.26 -4.11
N ASP A 222 -10.76 -7.67 -4.87
CA ASP A 222 -10.82 -8.91 -5.66
C ASP A 222 -10.78 -8.69 -7.19
N SER A 223 -10.59 -7.45 -7.66
CA SER A 223 -10.67 -7.08 -9.10
C SER A 223 -9.29 -7.04 -9.74
N GLU A 224 -8.61 -8.20 -9.87
CA GLU A 224 -7.24 -8.29 -10.38
C GLU A 224 -7.11 -7.68 -11.78
N ASP A 225 -7.94 -8.10 -12.75
CA ASP A 225 -7.83 -7.68 -14.15
C ASP A 225 -8.03 -6.17 -14.32
N GLU A 226 -9.06 -5.59 -13.67
CA GLU A 226 -9.37 -4.17 -13.76
C GLU A 226 -8.24 -3.32 -13.15
N VAL A 227 -7.68 -3.77 -12.02
CA VAL A 227 -6.60 -3.09 -11.33
C VAL A 227 -5.30 -3.17 -12.14
N GLU A 228 -5.01 -4.30 -12.79
CA GLU A 228 -3.86 -4.47 -13.66
C GLU A 228 -3.94 -3.57 -14.90
N GLU A 229 -5.10 -3.50 -15.56
CA GLU A 229 -5.31 -2.56 -16.67
C GLU A 229 -5.10 -1.10 -16.26
N ALA A 230 -5.61 -0.72 -15.09
CA ALA A 230 -5.44 0.63 -14.57
C ALA A 230 -3.97 0.90 -14.18
N ALA A 231 -3.24 -0.10 -13.68
CA ALA A 231 -1.81 0.02 -13.38
C ALA A 231 -0.97 0.23 -14.65
N ILE A 232 -1.27 -0.50 -15.71
CA ILE A 232 -0.63 -0.31 -17.03
C ILE A 232 -0.88 1.12 -17.52
N LEU A 233 -2.11 1.60 -17.40
CA LEU A 233 -2.45 2.97 -17.77
C LEU A 233 -1.71 4.00 -16.90
N PHE A 234 -1.63 3.76 -15.60
CA PHE A 234 -0.89 4.60 -14.66
C PHE A 234 0.58 4.74 -15.07
N HIS A 235 1.24 3.63 -15.38
CA HIS A 235 2.63 3.64 -15.87
C HIS A 235 2.78 4.44 -17.15
N LYS A 236 1.86 4.29 -18.12
CA LYS A 236 1.88 5.06 -19.37
C LYS A 236 1.76 6.57 -19.12
N VAL A 237 0.85 6.96 -18.22
CA VAL A 237 0.66 8.38 -17.87
C VAL A 237 1.88 8.92 -17.13
N MET A 238 2.45 8.20 -16.17
CA MET A 238 3.66 8.60 -15.46
C MET A 238 4.87 8.70 -16.39
N SER A 239 5.01 7.77 -17.34
CA SER A 239 6.07 7.84 -18.35
C SER A 239 5.94 9.10 -19.22
N LEU A 240 4.72 9.42 -19.65
CA LEU A 240 4.46 10.63 -20.41
C LEU A 240 4.69 11.90 -19.56
N PHE A 241 4.26 11.88 -18.31
CA PHE A 241 4.49 12.98 -17.37
C PHE A 241 5.99 13.21 -17.11
N GLY A 242 6.77 12.13 -17.01
CA GLY A 242 8.24 12.18 -16.90
C GLY A 242 8.93 12.76 -18.16
N GLN A 243 8.31 12.61 -19.36
CA GLN A 243 8.78 13.28 -20.57
C GLN A 243 8.41 14.77 -20.59
N VAL A 244 7.34 15.17 -19.91
CA VAL A 244 6.98 16.59 -19.73
C VAL A 244 7.92 17.25 -18.73
N TYR A 245 8.16 16.60 -17.59
CA TYR A 245 9.02 17.10 -16.52
C TYR A 245 9.95 16.03 -15.97
N GLU A 246 11.24 16.26 -16.05
CA GLU A 246 12.15 15.62 -15.10
C GLU A 246 11.81 16.06 -13.67
N ALA A 247 12.14 15.24 -12.68
CA ALA A 247 11.77 15.51 -11.29
C ALA A 247 12.28 16.88 -10.79
N SER A 248 13.53 17.22 -11.12
CA SER A 248 14.15 18.50 -10.77
C SER A 248 13.42 19.71 -11.35
N ASP A 249 12.92 19.59 -12.59
CA ASP A 249 12.21 20.66 -13.28
C ASP A 249 10.82 20.88 -12.69
N LEU A 250 10.09 19.78 -12.43
CA LEU A 250 8.77 19.84 -11.78
C LEU A 250 8.85 20.56 -10.43
N ARG A 251 9.94 20.35 -9.69
CA ARG A 251 10.21 21.00 -8.41
C ARG A 251 10.15 22.53 -8.48
N GLY A 252 10.52 23.11 -9.61
CA GLY A 252 10.47 24.56 -9.86
C GLY A 252 9.07 25.12 -10.11
N THR A 253 8.08 24.27 -10.33
CA THR A 253 6.73 24.66 -10.72
C THR A 253 5.71 24.57 -9.57
N ASN A 254 4.54 25.17 -9.75
CA ASN A 254 3.41 24.97 -8.84
C ASN A 254 2.80 23.57 -8.93
N PHE A 255 3.05 22.83 -10.01
CA PHE A 255 2.57 21.47 -10.20
C PHE A 255 3.25 20.43 -9.28
N ARG A 256 4.29 20.80 -8.54
CA ARG A 256 4.81 20.01 -7.42
C ARG A 256 3.83 19.89 -6.23
N ARG A 257 2.80 20.72 -6.15
CA ARG A 257 1.77 20.60 -5.11
C ARG A 257 0.88 19.41 -5.41
N VAL A 258 0.71 18.51 -4.45
CA VAL A 258 -0.02 17.24 -4.62
C VAL A 258 -1.33 17.38 -5.38
N HIS A 259 -2.16 18.39 -5.03
CA HIS A 259 -3.46 18.59 -5.68
C HIS A 259 -3.37 19.12 -7.12
N LEU A 260 -2.33 19.88 -7.47
CA LEU A 260 -2.08 20.31 -8.85
C LEU A 260 -1.41 19.21 -9.66
N PHE A 261 -0.50 18.42 -9.07
CA PHE A 261 0.05 17.21 -9.66
C PHE A 261 -1.07 16.23 -10.03
N TYR A 262 -1.96 15.92 -9.07
CA TYR A 262 -3.13 15.09 -9.30
C TYR A 262 -3.95 15.57 -10.50
N SER A 263 -4.27 16.87 -10.55
CA SER A 263 -5.11 17.40 -11.63
C SER A 263 -4.41 17.42 -12.99
N ALA A 264 -3.10 17.68 -13.03
CA ALA A 264 -2.30 17.63 -14.27
C ALA A 264 -2.15 16.19 -14.78
N PHE A 265 -1.88 15.23 -13.88
CA PHE A 265 -1.83 13.81 -14.22
C PHE A 265 -3.12 13.33 -14.88
N LEU A 266 -4.29 13.66 -14.29
CA LEU A 266 -5.58 13.25 -14.83
C LEU A 266 -5.96 14.00 -16.11
N ALA A 267 -5.58 15.27 -16.25
CA ALA A 267 -5.78 16.01 -17.50
C ALA A 267 -5.00 15.36 -18.66
N ILE A 268 -3.73 15.01 -18.44
CA ILE A 268 -2.90 14.31 -19.42
C ILE A 268 -3.48 12.93 -19.74
N ALA A 269 -3.91 12.17 -18.71
CA ALA A 269 -4.53 10.86 -18.88
C ALA A 269 -5.82 10.93 -19.72
N ALA A 270 -6.70 11.88 -19.42
CA ALA A 270 -7.95 12.09 -20.17
C ALA A 270 -7.69 12.48 -21.61
N LEU A 271 -6.77 13.42 -21.87
CA LEU A 271 -6.44 13.86 -23.22
C LEU A 271 -5.79 12.77 -24.07
N THR A 272 -4.96 11.91 -23.46
CA THR A 272 -4.19 10.90 -24.19
C THR A 272 -4.94 9.58 -24.33
N TYR A 273 -5.57 9.14 -23.24
CA TYR A 273 -6.18 7.81 -23.16
C TYR A 273 -7.70 7.82 -23.01
N GLY A 274 -8.31 9.00 -22.82
CA GLY A 274 -9.76 9.14 -22.59
C GLY A 274 -10.21 8.66 -21.22
N ARG A 275 -9.28 8.51 -20.26
CA ARG A 275 -9.57 8.12 -18.86
C ARG A 275 -8.79 9.00 -17.87
N PRO A 276 -9.41 9.49 -16.79
CA PRO A 276 -10.86 9.45 -16.57
C PRO A 276 -11.63 10.25 -17.62
N ASP A 277 -12.91 9.96 -17.78
CA ASP A 277 -13.79 10.84 -18.55
C ASP A 277 -13.96 12.18 -17.77
N ILE A 278 -13.49 13.25 -18.38
CA ILE A 278 -13.64 14.60 -17.84
C ILE A 278 -14.64 15.32 -18.74
N PRO A 279 -15.82 15.73 -18.23
CA PRO A 279 -16.86 16.36 -19.05
C PRO A 279 -16.33 17.57 -19.85
N GLY A 280 -16.59 17.58 -21.14
CA GLY A 280 -16.13 18.63 -22.05
C GLY A 280 -14.70 18.49 -22.56
N THR A 281 -13.99 17.43 -22.18
CA THR A 281 -12.63 17.15 -22.66
C THR A 281 -12.67 16.05 -23.74
N LEU A 282 -12.04 16.32 -24.88
CA LEU A 282 -11.93 15.34 -25.99
C LEU A 282 -10.56 14.68 -25.95
N LYS A 283 -10.55 13.38 -26.13
CA LYS A 283 -9.29 12.63 -26.34
C LYS A 283 -8.62 13.12 -27.62
N LEU A 284 -7.33 13.40 -27.53
CA LEU A 284 -6.49 13.78 -28.67
C LEU A 284 -5.83 12.55 -29.30
N ASN A 285 -5.54 12.61 -30.60
CA ASN A 285 -4.79 11.55 -31.26
C ASN A 285 -3.34 11.43 -30.78
N SER A 286 -2.74 12.56 -30.41
CA SER A 286 -1.40 12.64 -29.78
C SER A 286 -1.25 13.94 -29.00
N ILE A 287 -0.42 13.91 -27.99
CA ILE A 287 0.04 15.12 -27.29
C ILE A 287 1.58 15.14 -27.32
N HIS A 288 2.16 16.31 -27.53
CA HIS A 288 3.61 16.47 -27.52
C HIS A 288 4.08 16.92 -26.14
N PRO A 289 4.96 16.17 -25.44
CA PRO A 289 5.42 16.51 -24.10
C PRO A 289 5.97 17.94 -23.98
N SER A 290 6.76 18.39 -24.97
CA SER A 290 7.32 19.75 -24.97
C SER A 290 6.24 20.85 -25.02
N ARG A 291 5.16 20.62 -25.77
CA ARG A 291 4.03 21.56 -25.84
C ARG A 291 3.27 21.58 -24.51
N VAL A 292 3.00 20.41 -23.93
CA VAL A 292 2.38 20.31 -22.60
C VAL A 292 3.23 21.05 -21.57
N ARG A 293 4.54 20.87 -21.60
CA ARG A 293 5.47 21.59 -20.72
C ARG A 293 5.34 23.11 -20.82
N VAL A 294 5.39 23.65 -22.02
CA VAL A 294 5.24 25.11 -22.23
C VAL A 294 3.93 25.63 -21.62
N VAL A 295 2.83 24.93 -21.84
CA VAL A 295 1.52 25.32 -21.27
C VAL A 295 1.51 25.26 -19.75
N LEU A 296 2.05 24.19 -19.16
CA LEU A 296 2.09 24.05 -17.71
C LEU A 296 3.05 25.04 -17.04
N ASP A 297 4.17 25.35 -17.67
CA ASP A 297 5.12 26.37 -17.20
C ASP A 297 4.46 27.77 -17.21
N ASP A 298 3.77 28.12 -18.29
CA ASP A 298 2.99 29.36 -18.36
C ASP A 298 1.89 29.41 -17.29
N MET A 299 1.13 28.34 -17.13
CA MET A 299 0.13 28.23 -16.08
C MET A 299 0.73 28.40 -14.67
N SER A 300 1.93 27.84 -14.44
CA SER A 300 2.63 27.97 -13.15
C SER A 300 3.08 29.42 -12.91
N ALA A 301 3.59 30.09 -13.93
CA ALA A 301 3.98 31.50 -13.86
C ALA A 301 2.77 32.41 -13.59
N GLN A 302 1.67 32.21 -14.31
CA GLN A 302 0.42 32.98 -14.10
C GLN A 302 -0.16 32.71 -12.71
N PHE A 303 -0.11 31.46 -12.21
CA PHE A 303 -0.53 31.14 -10.85
C PHE A 303 0.28 31.95 -9.81
N ASP A 304 1.59 32.06 -9.99
CA ASP A 304 2.44 32.87 -9.10
C ASP A 304 2.11 34.36 -9.20
N ALA A 305 1.91 34.90 -10.39
CA ALA A 305 1.49 36.28 -10.58
C ALA A 305 0.20 36.62 -9.83
N PHE A 306 -0.82 35.74 -9.93
CA PHE A 306 -2.11 35.97 -9.25
C PHE A 306 -2.04 35.72 -7.73
N THR A 307 -1.17 34.86 -7.25
CA THR A 307 -1.17 34.45 -5.84
C THR A 307 -0.10 35.11 -4.99
N LYS A 308 1.08 35.40 -5.56
CA LYS A 308 2.21 36.03 -4.88
C LYS A 308 2.29 37.53 -5.16
N GLU A 309 2.16 37.90 -6.43
CA GLU A 309 2.29 39.30 -6.89
C GLU A 309 0.98 40.07 -6.83
N LYS A 310 -0.13 39.37 -6.55
CA LYS A 310 -1.48 39.94 -6.40
C LYS A 310 -2.00 40.70 -7.63
N THR A 311 -1.56 40.28 -8.82
CA THR A 311 -2.15 40.79 -10.07
C THR A 311 -3.66 40.44 -10.14
N PRO A 312 -4.50 41.26 -10.81
CA PRO A 312 -5.93 40.93 -10.96
C PRO A 312 -6.10 39.56 -11.63
N VAL A 313 -6.97 38.75 -11.03
CA VAL A 313 -7.27 37.39 -11.57
C VAL A 313 -8.33 37.56 -12.68
N PRO A 314 -8.03 37.12 -13.93
CA PRO A 314 -9.02 37.10 -14.99
C PRO A 314 -10.20 36.16 -14.65
N PRO A 315 -11.44 36.47 -15.10
CA PRO A 315 -12.63 35.66 -14.75
C PRO A 315 -12.48 34.17 -15.07
N GLU A 316 -11.81 33.80 -16.17
CA GLU A 316 -11.59 32.42 -16.57
C GLU A 316 -10.63 31.66 -15.65
N TRP A 317 -9.81 32.35 -14.84
CA TRP A 317 -8.90 31.78 -13.87
C TRP A 317 -9.47 31.67 -12.44
N GLU A 318 -10.52 32.42 -12.14
CA GLU A 318 -11.02 32.52 -10.77
C GLU A 318 -11.32 31.18 -10.13
N ARG A 319 -12.07 30.31 -10.83
CA ARG A 319 -12.42 28.97 -10.32
C ARG A 319 -11.19 28.09 -10.10
N PHE A 320 -10.23 28.11 -11.03
CA PHE A 320 -8.98 27.37 -10.90
C PHE A 320 -8.17 27.85 -9.67
N ILE A 321 -7.97 29.15 -9.54
CA ILE A 321 -7.23 29.74 -8.40
C ILE A 321 -7.93 29.46 -7.06
N GLN A 322 -9.24 29.59 -6.99
CA GLN A 322 -10.01 29.27 -5.78
C GLN A 322 -9.88 27.76 -5.44
N GLY A 323 -10.06 26.89 -6.42
CA GLY A 323 -9.96 25.44 -6.27
C GLY A 323 -8.56 24.94 -5.95
N ALA A 324 -7.52 25.70 -6.28
CA ALA A 324 -6.15 25.40 -5.89
C ALA A 324 -5.79 25.88 -4.47
N ARG A 325 -6.65 26.68 -3.83
CA ARG A 325 -6.43 27.23 -2.48
C ARG A 325 -7.35 26.63 -1.43
N ARG A 326 -8.57 26.20 -1.80
CA ARG A 326 -9.59 25.71 -0.86
C ARG A 326 -10.29 24.49 -1.45
N ALA A 327 -10.79 23.63 -0.57
CA ALA A 327 -11.54 22.41 -0.93
C ALA A 327 -10.79 21.54 -1.97
N THR A 328 -9.46 21.49 -1.90
CA THR A 328 -8.57 20.89 -2.91
C THR A 328 -8.81 19.42 -3.15
N THR A 329 -9.56 18.73 -2.26
CA THR A 329 -9.85 17.29 -2.29
C THR A 329 -11.32 16.98 -2.65
N ASP A 330 -12.17 18.00 -2.84
CA ASP A 330 -13.58 17.82 -3.16
C ASP A 330 -13.75 17.54 -4.66
N GLN A 331 -14.63 16.59 -5.01
CA GLN A 331 -14.81 16.11 -6.38
C GLN A 331 -15.08 17.24 -7.39
N PRO A 332 -16.04 18.16 -7.21
CA PRO A 332 -16.30 19.20 -8.21
C PRO A 332 -15.10 20.12 -8.46
N VAL A 333 -14.33 20.39 -7.37
CA VAL A 333 -13.14 21.22 -7.45
C VAL A 333 -12.01 20.52 -8.20
N ARG A 334 -11.85 19.21 -8.01
CA ARG A 334 -10.88 18.38 -8.73
C ARG A 334 -11.21 18.28 -10.21
N GLU A 335 -12.48 18.05 -10.55
CA GLU A 335 -12.98 17.99 -11.93
C GLU A 335 -12.73 19.33 -12.64
N GLU A 336 -13.10 20.45 -12.02
CA GLU A 336 -12.89 21.78 -12.58
C GLU A 336 -11.41 22.08 -12.83
N ARG A 337 -10.52 21.77 -11.87
CA ARG A 337 -9.08 21.96 -12.07
C ARG A 337 -8.52 21.10 -13.19
N SER A 338 -8.89 19.81 -13.23
CA SER A 338 -8.41 18.90 -14.26
C SER A 338 -8.92 19.29 -15.65
N ARG A 339 -10.18 19.69 -15.75
CA ARG A 339 -10.79 20.22 -16.96
C ARG A 339 -10.07 21.48 -17.44
N PHE A 340 -9.86 22.46 -16.55
CA PHE A 340 -9.19 23.71 -16.88
C PHE A 340 -7.77 23.48 -17.44
N ILE A 341 -7.01 22.58 -16.80
CA ILE A 341 -5.67 22.20 -17.29
C ILE A 341 -5.77 21.54 -18.67
N ALA A 342 -6.70 20.61 -18.86
CA ALA A 342 -6.90 19.95 -20.14
C ALA A 342 -7.26 20.94 -21.27
N GLU A 343 -8.16 21.87 -21.01
CA GLU A 343 -8.54 22.91 -21.95
C GLU A 343 -7.35 23.81 -22.34
N ARG A 344 -6.49 24.15 -21.38
CA ARG A 344 -5.27 24.94 -21.67
C ARG A 344 -4.29 24.16 -22.54
N ILE A 345 -4.08 22.86 -22.27
CA ILE A 345 -3.23 22.00 -23.10
C ILE A 345 -3.76 21.88 -24.54
N VAL A 346 -5.09 21.83 -24.71
CA VAL A 346 -5.70 21.77 -26.07
C VAL A 346 -5.55 23.09 -26.83
N LYS A 347 -5.66 24.23 -26.15
CA LYS A 347 -5.58 25.58 -26.77
C LYS A 347 -4.17 26.04 -27.06
N GLY A 348 -3.18 25.65 -26.23
CA GLY A 348 -1.76 26.00 -26.37
C GLY A 348 -0.99 25.01 -27.22
#